data_9cde3f80b0d048de74d7cb74cda728e8
#
_entry.id   9cde3f80b0d048de74d7cb74cda728e8
#
_cell.length_a   1.000
_cell.length_b   1.000
_cell.length_c   1.000
_cell.angle_alpha   90.00
_cell.angle_beta   90.00
_cell.angle_gamma   90.00
#
_symmetry.space_group_name_H-M   'P 1'
#
loop_
_entity.id
_entity.type
_entity.pdbx_description
1 polymer ?
#
loop_
_entity_poly.entity_id
_entity_poly.type
_entity_poly.pdbx_seq_one_letter_code
_entity_poly.pdbx_strand_id
1 'polypeptide(L)'
;MKALYFILYGAWYVLSLLPLWVHYLFSDVLYLLIYYLLRYRRRVVRSNLATSFPEKSIEELKRIERGFYHFFCDYLVESVKLLTISREELKRRLVFKGTETINEVVESGQSCAVYLGHYCNWEWITSLPLWVTPKAQCGQIYHPIENKDFDRLFLRLRQRMGAICIPMQDTLRKILEFRHQGQPVVIGYISDQKPHWVNIHHWVDFLHHDTPVLTGTERIARKVGHAVFYMDVRRI
;
A
#
# COMPACT_ATOMS: atom_id res chain seq x y z
N MET A 1 -5.83 17.10 -23.18
CA MET A 1 -5.67 16.17 -22.05
C MET A 1 -4.95 14.86 -22.45
N LYS A 2 -5.37 14.14 -23.51
CA LYS A 2 -4.69 12.87 -23.91
C LYS A 2 -3.18 13.03 -24.22
N ALA A 3 -2.78 14.10 -24.95
CA ALA A 3 -1.37 14.33 -25.27
C ALA A 3 -0.49 14.53 -24.03
N LEU A 4 -0.95 15.31 -23.06
CA LEU A 4 -0.24 15.53 -21.79
C LEU A 4 -0.06 14.22 -21.00
N TYR A 5 -1.10 13.38 -20.98
CA TYR A 5 -1.00 12.05 -20.36
C TYR A 5 0.11 11.21 -21.00
N PHE A 6 0.16 11.14 -22.32
CA PHE A 6 1.20 10.35 -23.01
C PHE A 6 2.60 10.89 -22.78
N ILE A 7 2.77 12.22 -22.70
CA ILE A 7 4.05 12.85 -22.38
C ILE A 7 4.47 12.49 -20.95
N LEU A 8 3.57 12.64 -19.97
CA LEU A 8 3.85 12.31 -18.56
C LEU A 8 4.12 10.82 -18.38
N TYR A 9 3.33 9.96 -19.03
CA TYR A 9 3.55 8.52 -19.00
C TYR A 9 4.90 8.15 -19.65
N GLY A 10 5.24 8.74 -20.78
CA GLY A 10 6.53 8.50 -21.45
C GLY A 10 7.71 8.95 -20.59
N ALA A 11 7.62 10.12 -19.97
CA ALA A 11 8.63 10.61 -19.03
C ALA A 11 8.78 9.68 -17.83
N TRP A 12 7.66 9.25 -17.23
CA TRP A 12 7.66 8.28 -16.13
C TRP A 12 8.29 6.96 -16.55
N TYR A 13 7.92 6.45 -17.73
CA TYR A 13 8.50 5.21 -18.27
C TYR A 13 10.01 5.30 -18.44
N VAL A 14 10.50 6.37 -19.07
CA VAL A 14 11.94 6.60 -19.26
C VAL A 14 12.67 6.67 -17.91
N LEU A 15 12.13 7.44 -16.95
CA LEU A 15 12.69 7.50 -15.60
C LEU A 15 12.70 6.11 -14.94
N SER A 16 11.65 5.34 -15.09
CA SER A 16 11.54 4.02 -14.46
C SER A 16 12.53 2.98 -15.01
N LEU A 17 13.10 3.20 -16.21
CA LEU A 17 14.14 2.33 -16.78
C LEU A 17 15.47 2.46 -16.02
N LEU A 18 15.74 3.59 -15.40
CA LEU A 18 16.98 3.82 -14.66
C LEU A 18 17.14 2.78 -13.54
N PRO A 19 18.38 2.39 -13.20
CA PRO A 19 18.62 1.50 -12.07
C PRO A 19 18.24 2.16 -10.74
N LEU A 20 17.88 1.37 -9.74
CA LEU A 20 17.38 1.89 -8.45
C LEU A 20 18.38 2.80 -7.72
N TRP A 21 19.68 2.58 -7.84
CA TRP A 21 20.66 3.47 -7.24
C TRP A 21 20.56 4.90 -7.76
N VAL A 22 20.21 5.09 -9.04
CA VAL A 22 19.93 6.44 -9.60
C VAL A 22 18.66 7.02 -9.01
N HIS A 23 17.61 6.20 -8.81
CA HIS A 23 16.39 6.65 -8.15
C HIS A 23 16.65 7.13 -6.72
N TYR A 24 17.55 6.47 -5.97
CA TYR A 24 17.91 6.92 -4.63
C TYR A 24 18.69 8.24 -4.64
N LEU A 25 19.52 8.51 -5.65
CA LEU A 25 20.11 9.85 -5.81
C LEU A 25 19.03 10.93 -6.04
N PHE A 26 18.02 10.62 -6.85
CA PHE A 26 16.87 11.52 -6.99
C PHE A 26 16.07 11.66 -5.69
N SER A 27 15.93 10.59 -4.91
CA SER A 27 15.32 10.62 -3.59
C SER A 27 16.03 11.59 -2.64
N ASP A 28 17.37 11.56 -2.59
CA ASP A 28 18.16 12.47 -1.77
C ASP A 28 17.94 13.94 -2.17
N VAL A 29 17.91 14.22 -3.47
CA VAL A 29 17.60 15.58 -3.97
C VAL A 29 16.17 16.00 -3.60
N LEU A 30 15.20 15.10 -3.78
CA LEU A 30 13.81 15.33 -3.38
C LEU A 30 13.68 15.59 -1.88
N TYR A 31 14.44 14.86 -1.07
CA TYR A 31 14.46 15.06 0.37
C TYR A 31 14.92 16.48 0.72
N LEU A 32 16.00 16.96 0.12
CA LEU A 32 16.48 18.35 0.34
C LEU A 32 15.42 19.37 -0.07
N LEU A 33 14.77 19.16 -1.20
CA LEU A 33 13.70 20.02 -1.72
C LEU A 33 12.47 20.00 -0.79
N ILE A 34 11.94 18.84 -0.49
CA ILE A 34 10.67 18.66 0.24
C ILE A 34 10.85 19.05 1.71
N TYR A 35 11.96 18.62 2.34
CA TYR A 35 12.17 18.83 3.76
C TYR A 35 12.70 20.23 4.08
N TYR A 36 13.72 20.72 3.38
CA TYR A 36 14.36 21.98 3.73
C TYR A 36 13.77 23.19 2.99
N LEU A 37 13.52 23.07 1.68
CA LEU A 37 13.06 24.19 0.87
C LEU A 37 11.55 24.38 0.98
N LEU A 38 10.77 23.38 0.60
CA LEU A 38 9.30 23.45 0.59
C LEU A 38 8.69 23.30 1.98
N ARG A 39 9.39 22.65 2.90
CA ARG A 39 8.93 22.35 4.26
C ARG A 39 7.53 21.71 4.29
N TYR A 40 7.28 20.84 3.29
CA TYR A 40 5.97 20.25 3.04
C TYR A 40 5.39 19.56 4.26
N ARG A 41 4.29 20.09 4.78
CA ARG A 41 3.52 19.57 5.93
C ARG A 41 4.33 19.32 7.22
N ARG A 42 5.51 19.94 7.40
CA ARG A 42 6.36 19.72 8.59
C ARG A 42 5.66 20.05 9.91
N ARG A 43 4.77 21.07 9.93
CA ARG A 43 3.99 21.38 11.14
C ARG A 43 3.08 20.22 11.53
N VAL A 44 2.40 19.59 10.56
CA VAL A 44 1.51 18.45 10.79
C VAL A 44 2.30 17.26 11.30
N VAL A 45 3.43 16.92 10.66
CA VAL A 45 4.30 15.79 11.09
C VAL A 45 4.79 16.02 12.52
N ARG A 46 5.29 17.20 12.84
CA ARG A 46 5.77 17.53 14.20
C ARG A 46 4.68 17.46 15.24
N SER A 47 3.50 18.02 14.94
CA SER A 47 2.35 17.95 15.86
C SER A 47 1.97 16.50 16.13
N ASN A 48 1.85 15.68 15.08
CA ASN A 48 1.51 14.28 15.23
C ASN A 48 2.55 13.51 16.05
N LEU A 49 3.85 13.73 15.76
CA LEU A 49 4.93 13.09 16.52
C LEU A 49 4.91 13.48 18.00
N ALA A 50 4.77 14.77 18.30
CA ALA A 50 4.76 15.27 19.66
C ALA A 50 3.58 14.74 20.49
N THR A 51 2.40 14.59 19.87
CA THR A 51 1.20 14.10 20.56
C THR A 51 1.15 12.58 20.64
N SER A 52 1.74 11.88 19.67
CA SER A 52 1.77 10.41 19.64
C SER A 52 2.91 9.80 20.47
N PHE A 53 3.97 10.56 20.73
CA PHE A 53 5.16 10.11 21.48
C PHE A 53 5.59 11.17 22.49
N PRO A 54 4.73 11.52 23.46
CA PRO A 54 5.04 12.57 24.43
C PRO A 54 6.24 12.26 25.34
N GLU A 55 6.61 10.98 25.44
CA GLU A 55 7.75 10.51 26.22
C GLU A 55 9.10 10.73 25.55
N LYS A 56 9.12 11.05 24.24
CA LYS A 56 10.36 11.21 23.48
C LYS A 56 10.93 12.61 23.57
N SER A 57 12.25 12.70 23.60
CA SER A 57 12.96 13.98 23.54
C SER A 57 12.74 14.69 22.19
N ILE A 58 12.90 16.02 22.18
CA ILE A 58 12.80 16.83 20.96
C ILE A 58 13.80 16.36 19.89
N GLU A 59 14.99 15.93 20.31
CA GLU A 59 16.04 15.44 19.43
C GLU A 59 15.62 14.12 18.76
N GLU A 60 15.01 13.22 19.51
CA GLU A 60 14.46 11.96 18.98
C GLU A 60 13.33 12.22 17.99
N LEU A 61 12.39 13.10 18.34
CA LEU A 61 11.29 13.47 17.44
C LEU A 61 11.80 14.09 16.13
N LYS A 62 12.83 14.94 16.19
CA LYS A 62 13.49 15.49 14.98
C LYS A 62 14.19 14.41 14.15
N ARG A 63 14.76 13.39 14.79
CA ARG A 63 15.38 12.25 14.09
C ARG A 63 14.32 11.43 13.36
N ILE A 64 13.19 11.14 14.03
CA ILE A 64 12.05 10.43 13.44
C ILE A 64 11.46 11.25 12.29
N GLU A 65 11.25 12.56 12.46
CA GLU A 65 10.77 13.45 11.40
C GLU A 65 11.65 13.36 10.14
N ARG A 66 12.97 13.48 10.30
CA ARG A 66 13.91 13.37 9.17
C ARG A 66 13.87 12.00 8.51
N GLY A 67 13.84 10.94 9.32
CA GLY A 67 13.70 9.57 8.82
C GLY A 67 12.43 9.35 8.02
N PHE A 68 11.31 9.92 8.47
CA PHE A 68 10.04 9.88 7.73
C PHE A 68 10.15 10.55 6.36
N TYR A 69 10.79 11.72 6.25
CA TYR A 69 10.90 12.40 4.96
C TYR A 69 11.87 11.71 3.99
N HIS A 70 12.96 11.12 4.50
CA HIS A 70 13.82 10.26 3.68
C HIS A 70 13.03 9.08 3.13
N PHE A 71 12.35 8.36 4.00
CA PHE A 71 11.50 7.25 3.61
C PHE A 71 10.41 7.68 2.59
N PHE A 72 9.76 8.81 2.82
CA PHE A 72 8.73 9.33 1.91
C PHE A 72 9.26 9.60 0.50
N CYS A 73 10.49 10.15 0.40
CA CYS A 73 11.14 10.37 -0.89
C CYS A 73 11.55 9.05 -1.56
N ASP A 74 12.08 8.08 -0.80
CA ASP A 74 12.37 6.73 -1.29
C ASP A 74 11.12 6.08 -1.87
N TYR A 75 10.00 6.12 -1.12
CA TYR A 75 8.72 5.59 -1.57
C TYR A 75 8.27 6.20 -2.91
N LEU A 76 8.43 7.51 -3.10
CA LEU A 76 8.05 8.18 -4.35
C LEU A 76 8.85 7.64 -5.55
N VAL A 77 10.17 7.55 -5.43
CA VAL A 77 11.03 7.09 -6.53
C VAL A 77 10.90 5.57 -6.78
N GLU A 78 10.70 4.79 -5.74
CA GLU A 78 10.43 3.35 -5.84
C GLU A 78 9.07 3.07 -6.50
N SER A 79 8.07 3.92 -6.25
CA SER A 79 6.77 3.84 -6.95
C SER A 79 6.92 4.15 -8.44
N VAL A 80 7.83 5.06 -8.83
CA VAL A 80 8.19 5.28 -10.23
C VAL A 80 8.81 4.01 -10.83
N LYS A 81 9.74 3.38 -10.10
CA LYS A 81 10.44 2.17 -10.54
C LYS A 81 9.50 0.97 -10.72
N LEU A 82 8.39 0.91 -10.01
CA LEU A 82 7.42 -0.19 -10.10
C LEU A 82 6.93 -0.42 -11.55
N LEU A 83 6.95 0.61 -12.40
CA LEU A 83 6.53 0.49 -13.81
C LEU A 83 7.39 -0.48 -14.63
N THR A 84 8.69 -0.60 -14.33
CA THR A 84 9.64 -1.41 -15.12
C THR A 84 10.47 -2.40 -14.30
N ILE A 85 10.37 -2.41 -12.97
CA ILE A 85 11.10 -3.35 -12.13
C ILE A 85 10.82 -4.79 -12.57
N SER A 86 11.85 -5.64 -12.69
CA SER A 86 11.65 -7.04 -13.01
C SER A 86 11.09 -7.82 -11.80
N ARG A 87 10.48 -8.99 -12.07
CA ARG A 87 10.01 -9.89 -11.02
C ARG A 87 11.15 -10.37 -10.12
N GLU A 88 12.30 -10.66 -10.71
CA GLU A 88 13.51 -11.12 -10.02
C GLU A 88 14.09 -10.03 -9.12
N GLU A 89 14.16 -8.79 -9.61
CA GLU A 89 14.63 -7.65 -8.82
C GLU A 89 13.68 -7.37 -7.64
N LEU A 90 12.37 -7.42 -7.91
CA LEU A 90 11.37 -7.20 -6.87
C LEU A 90 11.43 -8.30 -5.80
N LYS A 91 11.56 -9.58 -6.20
CA LYS A 91 11.71 -10.70 -5.26
C LYS A 91 12.97 -10.62 -4.40
N ARG A 92 14.03 -9.99 -4.86
CA ARG A 92 15.24 -9.77 -4.05
C ARG A 92 15.05 -8.70 -2.98
N ARG A 93 14.17 -7.71 -3.24
CA ARG A 93 13.97 -6.55 -2.38
C ARG A 93 12.79 -6.66 -1.44
N LEU A 94 11.80 -7.41 -1.82
CA LEU A 94 10.61 -7.68 -1.01
C LEU A 94 10.46 -9.19 -0.87
N VAL A 95 10.52 -9.68 0.35
CA VAL A 95 10.37 -11.11 0.65
C VAL A 95 9.17 -11.30 1.54
N PHE A 96 8.20 -12.12 1.09
CA PHE A 96 7.08 -12.57 1.91
C PHE A 96 7.47 -13.87 2.62
N LYS A 97 7.24 -13.91 3.93
CA LYS A 97 7.38 -15.10 4.77
C LYS A 97 6.02 -15.49 5.31
N GLY A 98 5.75 -16.79 5.45
CA GLY A 98 4.47 -17.28 5.96
C GLY A 98 3.37 -17.37 4.87
N THR A 99 3.72 -17.23 3.60
CA THR A 99 2.78 -17.43 2.48
C THR A 99 2.33 -18.88 2.36
N GLU A 100 3.07 -19.82 2.95
CA GLU A 100 2.74 -21.25 3.03
C GLU A 100 1.37 -21.44 3.70
N THR A 101 1.13 -20.75 4.82
CA THR A 101 -0.16 -20.82 5.53
C THR A 101 -1.31 -20.24 4.68
N ILE A 102 -1.07 -19.16 3.93
CA ILE A 102 -2.05 -18.64 2.98
C ILE A 102 -2.35 -19.68 1.90
N ASN A 103 -1.30 -20.33 1.37
CA ASN A 103 -1.46 -21.35 0.33
C ASN A 103 -2.26 -22.55 0.83
N GLU A 104 -2.00 -23.06 2.06
CA GLU A 104 -2.78 -24.14 2.68
C GLU A 104 -4.27 -23.79 2.77
N VAL A 105 -4.59 -22.58 3.22
CA VAL A 105 -5.98 -22.11 3.30
C VAL A 105 -6.62 -22.03 1.91
N VAL A 106 -5.90 -21.50 0.91
CA VAL A 106 -6.39 -21.42 -0.47
C VAL A 106 -6.58 -22.81 -1.08
N GLU A 107 -5.65 -23.74 -0.85
CA GLU A 107 -5.75 -25.11 -1.35
C GLU A 107 -6.95 -25.87 -0.76
N SER A 108 -7.37 -25.54 0.47
CA SER A 108 -8.61 -26.04 1.08
C SER A 108 -9.88 -25.42 0.48
N GLY A 109 -9.76 -24.47 -0.46
CA GLY A 109 -10.88 -23.76 -1.10
C GLY A 109 -11.37 -22.53 -0.34
N GLN A 110 -10.72 -22.15 0.76
CA GLN A 110 -11.07 -20.96 1.53
C GLN A 110 -10.32 -19.71 1.01
N SER A 111 -11.00 -18.58 1.04
CA SER A 111 -10.40 -17.27 0.68
C SER A 111 -9.80 -16.58 1.89
N CYS A 112 -8.88 -15.63 1.64
CA CYS A 112 -8.15 -14.92 2.67
C CYS A 112 -8.38 -13.40 2.60
N ALA A 113 -8.53 -12.77 3.76
CA ALA A 113 -8.47 -11.32 3.96
C ALA A 113 -7.16 -10.99 4.67
N VAL A 114 -6.32 -10.18 4.03
CA VAL A 114 -5.01 -9.79 4.56
C VAL A 114 -5.05 -8.33 4.97
N TYR A 115 -4.95 -8.07 6.27
CA TYR A 115 -4.81 -6.72 6.81
C TYR A 115 -3.38 -6.23 6.67
N LEU A 116 -3.21 -4.98 6.27
CA LEU A 116 -1.91 -4.31 6.22
C LEU A 116 -2.08 -2.81 6.39
N GLY A 117 -0.96 -2.10 6.59
CA GLY A 117 -0.90 -0.65 6.73
C GLY A 117 -0.08 0.01 5.60
N HIS A 118 -0.13 1.34 5.54
CA HIS A 118 0.71 2.17 4.66
C HIS A 118 2.13 2.29 5.25
N TYR A 119 2.78 1.17 5.51
CA TYR A 119 4.14 1.10 6.03
C TYR A 119 5.09 0.53 4.97
N CYS A 120 6.31 1.05 4.89
CA CYS A 120 7.27 0.75 3.83
C CYS A 120 6.66 1.02 2.43
N ASN A 121 7.11 0.32 1.40
CA ASN A 121 6.56 0.47 0.06
C ASN A 121 5.35 -0.45 -0.14
N TRP A 122 4.17 -0.01 0.26
CA TRP A 122 2.92 -0.76 0.10
C TRP A 122 2.51 -0.97 -1.37
N GLU A 123 3.02 -0.16 -2.32
CA GLU A 123 2.77 -0.39 -3.75
C GLU A 123 3.46 -1.69 -4.23
N TRP A 124 4.61 -2.04 -3.64
CA TRP A 124 5.30 -3.29 -3.97
C TRP A 124 4.60 -4.53 -3.41
N ILE A 125 3.77 -4.39 -2.37
CA ILE A 125 2.97 -5.49 -1.81
C ILE A 125 1.98 -6.06 -2.84
N THR A 126 1.63 -5.28 -3.86
CA THR A 126 0.83 -5.75 -5.01
C THR A 126 1.48 -6.90 -5.78
N SER A 127 2.74 -7.21 -5.50
CA SER A 127 3.48 -8.35 -6.05
C SER A 127 3.23 -9.68 -5.31
N LEU A 128 2.41 -9.72 -4.28
CA LEU A 128 2.05 -10.93 -3.53
C LEU A 128 1.71 -12.15 -4.43
N PRO A 129 1.09 -11.99 -5.63
CA PRO A 129 0.88 -13.12 -6.56
C PRO A 129 2.13 -13.89 -6.95
N LEU A 130 3.33 -13.34 -6.78
CA LEU A 130 4.58 -14.02 -7.08
C LEU A 130 4.99 -15.07 -6.02
N TRP A 131 4.30 -15.12 -4.87
CA TRP A 131 4.57 -16.03 -3.74
C TRP A 131 3.38 -16.89 -3.34
N VAL A 132 2.19 -16.52 -3.78
CA VAL A 132 0.96 -17.27 -3.48
C VAL A 132 0.66 -18.25 -4.62
N THR A 133 0.01 -19.38 -4.29
CA THR A 133 -0.42 -20.38 -5.27
C THR A 133 -1.24 -19.74 -6.39
N PRO A 134 -1.04 -20.15 -7.67
CA PRO A 134 -1.81 -19.62 -8.80
C PRO A 134 -3.31 -19.95 -8.75
N LYS A 135 -3.73 -20.82 -7.84
CA LYS A 135 -5.16 -21.08 -7.59
C LYS A 135 -5.88 -19.85 -7.02
N ALA A 136 -5.17 -18.99 -6.28
CA ALA A 136 -5.76 -17.79 -5.71
C ALA A 136 -5.73 -16.62 -6.69
N GLN A 137 -6.85 -15.92 -6.83
CA GLN A 137 -6.81 -14.58 -7.38
C GLN A 137 -6.42 -13.58 -6.28
N CYS A 138 -5.20 -13.06 -6.36
CA CYS A 138 -4.77 -11.99 -5.46
C CYS A 138 -5.35 -10.64 -5.90
N GLY A 139 -5.79 -9.85 -4.93
CA GLY A 139 -6.37 -8.53 -5.18
C GLY A 139 -6.14 -7.56 -4.04
N GLN A 140 -6.38 -6.29 -4.30
CA GLN A 140 -6.35 -5.23 -3.31
C GLN A 140 -7.53 -4.30 -3.48
N ILE A 141 -8.02 -3.81 -2.34
CA ILE A 141 -9.07 -2.81 -2.33
C ILE A 141 -8.42 -1.43 -2.50
N TYR A 142 -8.97 -0.60 -3.38
CA TYR A 142 -8.47 0.74 -3.62
C TYR A 142 -9.60 1.76 -3.74
N HIS A 143 -9.29 3.01 -3.46
CA HIS A 143 -10.18 4.14 -3.75
C HIS A 143 -9.82 4.69 -5.13
N PRO A 144 -10.75 4.73 -6.11
CA PRO A 144 -10.49 5.28 -7.44
C PRO A 144 -10.02 6.74 -7.36
N ILE A 145 -9.00 7.08 -8.13
CA ILE A 145 -8.46 8.43 -8.21
C ILE A 145 -9.37 9.26 -9.12
N GLU A 146 -9.70 10.48 -8.70
CA GLU A 146 -10.59 11.39 -9.47
C GLU A 146 -10.07 11.64 -10.89
N ASN A 147 -8.76 11.83 -11.04
CA ASN A 147 -8.14 11.95 -12.35
C ASN A 147 -8.02 10.58 -13.01
N LYS A 148 -8.86 10.33 -14.01
CA LYS A 148 -8.96 9.05 -14.73
C LYS A 148 -7.66 8.60 -15.41
N ASP A 149 -6.79 9.52 -15.82
CA ASP A 149 -5.53 9.18 -16.46
C ASP A 149 -4.51 8.69 -15.42
N PHE A 150 -4.46 9.33 -14.25
CA PHE A 150 -3.67 8.85 -13.12
C PHE A 150 -4.22 7.54 -12.56
N ASP A 151 -5.54 7.40 -12.44
CA ASP A 151 -6.16 6.14 -12.00
C ASP A 151 -5.75 4.97 -12.90
N ARG A 152 -5.84 5.15 -14.22
CA ARG A 152 -5.41 4.15 -15.20
C ARG A 152 -3.94 3.79 -15.08
N LEU A 153 -3.08 4.79 -14.82
CA LEU A 153 -1.65 4.56 -14.63
C LEU A 153 -1.38 3.72 -13.37
N PHE A 154 -1.97 4.09 -12.24
CA PHE A 154 -1.81 3.34 -10.99
C PHE A 154 -2.39 1.92 -11.08
N LEU A 155 -3.52 1.74 -11.75
CA LEU A 155 -4.06 0.41 -12.02
C LEU A 155 -3.07 -0.46 -12.80
N ARG A 156 -2.43 0.08 -13.85
CA ARG A 156 -1.39 -0.64 -14.60
C ARG A 156 -0.22 -1.05 -13.70
N LEU A 157 0.25 -0.14 -12.85
CA LEU A 157 1.35 -0.42 -11.93
C LEU A 157 0.99 -1.57 -10.98
N ARG A 158 -0.15 -1.46 -10.33
CA ARG A 158 -0.61 -2.39 -9.29
C ARG A 158 -0.99 -3.77 -9.82
N GLN A 159 -1.46 -3.84 -11.07
CA GLN A 159 -1.85 -5.11 -11.70
C GLN A 159 -0.70 -5.83 -12.41
N ARG A 160 0.44 -5.17 -12.56
CA ARG A 160 1.56 -5.66 -13.37
C ARG A 160 2.11 -7.01 -12.90
N MET A 161 2.01 -7.31 -11.62
CA MET A 161 2.51 -8.57 -11.04
C MET A 161 1.43 -9.66 -10.90
N GLY A 162 0.23 -9.42 -11.46
CA GLY A 162 -0.86 -10.41 -11.46
C GLY A 162 -1.97 -10.16 -10.43
N ALA A 163 -1.85 -9.13 -9.59
CA ALA A 163 -2.93 -8.73 -8.70
C ALA A 163 -4.04 -8.00 -9.48
N ILE A 164 -5.26 -8.03 -8.95
CA ILE A 164 -6.37 -7.19 -9.41
C ILE A 164 -6.62 -6.03 -8.44
N CYS A 165 -7.16 -4.93 -8.96
CA CYS A 165 -7.60 -3.81 -8.14
C CYS A 165 -9.13 -3.80 -8.10
N ILE A 166 -9.69 -3.81 -6.90
CA ILE A 166 -11.13 -3.81 -6.66
C ILE A 166 -11.52 -2.45 -6.09
N PRO A 167 -12.38 -1.67 -6.76
CA PRO A 167 -12.88 -0.43 -6.19
C PRO A 167 -13.60 -0.69 -4.85
N MET A 168 -13.36 0.14 -3.86
CA MET A 168 -13.87 -0.06 -2.50
C MET A 168 -15.39 -0.27 -2.45
N GLN A 169 -16.13 0.44 -3.26
CA GLN A 169 -17.58 0.33 -3.38
C GLN A 169 -18.06 -1.03 -3.95
N ASP A 170 -17.20 -1.71 -4.71
CA ASP A 170 -17.51 -2.98 -5.38
C ASP A 170 -16.99 -4.21 -4.60
N THR A 171 -16.33 -3.99 -3.47
CA THR A 171 -15.60 -5.04 -2.72
C THR A 171 -16.46 -6.28 -2.46
N LEU A 172 -17.59 -6.11 -1.78
CA LEU A 172 -18.44 -7.26 -1.41
C LEU A 172 -19.01 -7.95 -2.66
N ARG A 173 -19.44 -7.18 -3.65
CA ARG A 173 -19.99 -7.72 -4.90
C ARG A 173 -18.96 -8.59 -5.63
N LYS A 174 -17.72 -8.10 -5.75
CA LYS A 174 -16.63 -8.83 -6.41
C LYS A 174 -16.22 -10.09 -5.66
N ILE A 175 -16.16 -10.05 -4.34
CA ILE A 175 -15.86 -11.23 -3.53
C ILE A 175 -16.94 -12.30 -3.70
N LEU A 176 -18.22 -11.92 -3.69
CA LEU A 176 -19.31 -12.87 -3.90
C LEU A 176 -19.32 -13.45 -5.33
N GLU A 177 -18.93 -12.65 -6.34
CA GLU A 177 -18.75 -13.13 -7.71
C GLU A 177 -17.67 -14.20 -7.81
N PHE A 178 -16.49 -13.99 -7.22
CA PHE A 178 -15.42 -15.01 -7.14
C PHE A 178 -15.87 -16.26 -6.39
N ARG A 179 -16.55 -16.09 -5.26
CA ARG A 179 -17.09 -17.23 -4.49
C ARG A 179 -18.08 -18.04 -5.33
N HIS A 180 -18.95 -17.41 -6.09
CA HIS A 180 -19.90 -18.10 -6.97
C HIS A 180 -19.20 -18.87 -8.10
N GLN A 181 -18.05 -18.37 -8.56
CA GLN A 181 -17.20 -19.02 -9.57
C GLN A 181 -16.32 -20.14 -8.96
N GLY A 182 -16.38 -20.39 -7.65
CA GLY A 182 -15.49 -21.32 -6.98
C GLY A 182 -14.02 -20.89 -6.98
N GLN A 183 -13.74 -19.59 -7.19
CA GLN A 183 -12.40 -19.02 -7.28
C GLN A 183 -11.96 -18.48 -5.92
N PRO A 184 -11.02 -19.12 -5.21
CA PRO A 184 -10.46 -18.56 -3.98
C PRO A 184 -9.73 -17.25 -4.24
N VAL A 185 -9.85 -16.30 -3.30
CA VAL A 185 -9.21 -14.98 -3.38
C VAL A 185 -8.33 -14.72 -2.17
N VAL A 186 -7.24 -13.96 -2.39
CA VAL A 186 -6.41 -13.37 -1.34
C VAL A 186 -6.47 -11.86 -1.50
N ILE A 187 -7.24 -11.19 -0.64
CA ILE A 187 -7.52 -9.76 -0.77
C ILE A 187 -6.78 -8.97 0.30
N GLY A 188 -5.94 -8.01 -0.15
CA GLY A 188 -5.27 -7.04 0.70
C GLY A 188 -6.18 -5.87 1.04
N TYR A 189 -6.25 -5.54 2.34
CA TYR A 189 -6.99 -4.42 2.89
C TYR A 189 -6.04 -3.52 3.66
N ILE A 190 -5.73 -2.35 3.10
CA ILE A 190 -4.97 -1.32 3.82
C ILE A 190 -5.96 -0.58 4.71
N SER A 191 -5.94 -0.87 6.01
CA SER A 191 -7.01 -0.47 6.94
C SER A 191 -6.54 0.46 8.06
N ASP A 192 -5.37 1.09 7.93
CA ASP A 192 -4.73 1.93 8.93
C ASP A 192 -5.09 3.43 8.83
N GLN A 193 -5.91 3.82 7.86
CA GLN A 193 -6.41 5.19 7.75
C GLN A 193 -7.79 5.32 8.42
N LYS A 194 -8.09 6.53 8.92
CA LYS A 194 -9.40 6.81 9.50
C LYS A 194 -10.51 6.70 8.47
N PRO A 195 -11.68 6.16 8.83
CA PRO A 195 -12.86 6.17 7.97
C PRO A 195 -13.35 7.59 7.70
N HIS A 196 -14.15 7.75 6.64
CA HIS A 196 -14.91 8.98 6.46
C HIS A 196 -15.86 9.16 7.64
N TRP A 197 -16.06 10.38 8.11
CA TRP A 197 -16.78 10.68 9.36
C TRP A 197 -18.19 10.08 9.43
N VAL A 198 -18.90 9.93 8.30
CA VAL A 198 -20.23 9.28 8.25
C VAL A 198 -20.17 7.75 8.39
N ASN A 199 -18.98 7.15 8.32
CA ASN A 199 -18.76 5.70 8.39
C ASN A 199 -17.97 5.28 9.64
N ILE A 200 -17.93 6.13 10.65
CA ILE A 200 -17.30 5.83 11.93
C ILE A 200 -18.26 4.94 12.73
N HIS A 201 -17.83 3.71 13.02
CA HIS A 201 -18.60 2.74 13.79
C HIS A 201 -17.87 2.24 15.03
N HIS A 202 -16.57 2.49 15.12
CA HIS A 202 -15.77 2.03 16.25
C HIS A 202 -14.60 2.97 16.50
N TRP A 203 -14.28 3.17 17.79
CA TRP A 203 -13.18 4.00 18.26
C TRP A 203 -12.24 3.16 19.12
N VAL A 204 -10.97 3.43 19.05
CA VAL A 204 -9.92 2.83 19.88
C VAL A 204 -8.99 3.91 20.38
N ASP A 205 -8.36 3.70 21.53
CA ASP A 205 -7.20 4.52 21.92
C ASP A 205 -5.98 4.03 21.12
N PHE A 206 -5.42 4.91 20.30
CA PHE A 206 -4.22 4.64 19.50
C PHE A 206 -3.25 5.80 19.58
N LEU A 207 -2.07 5.56 20.12
CA LEU A 207 -1.01 6.56 20.31
C LEU A 207 -1.51 7.81 21.06
N HIS A 208 -2.21 7.59 22.17
CA HIS A 208 -2.81 8.62 23.03
C HIS A 208 -3.90 9.47 22.37
N HIS A 209 -4.55 8.94 21.35
CA HIS A 209 -5.66 9.60 20.67
C HIS A 209 -6.86 8.67 20.52
N ASP A 210 -8.06 9.19 20.78
CA ASP A 210 -9.29 8.55 20.34
C ASP A 210 -9.30 8.48 18.82
N THR A 211 -9.17 7.28 18.28
CA THR A 211 -8.96 7.05 16.86
C THR A 211 -10.09 6.21 16.28
N PRO A 212 -10.82 6.72 15.28
CA PRO A 212 -11.82 5.92 14.59
C PRO A 212 -11.16 4.95 13.64
N VAL A 213 -11.60 3.70 13.64
CA VAL A 213 -11.04 2.63 12.82
C VAL A 213 -12.01 2.09 11.79
N LEU A 214 -11.47 1.58 10.67
CA LEU A 214 -12.24 0.95 9.61
C LEU A 214 -12.72 -0.44 10.05
N THR A 215 -14.02 -0.64 10.14
CA THR A 215 -14.66 -1.94 10.47
C THR A 215 -15.11 -2.72 9.23
N GLY A 216 -15.00 -2.13 8.04
CA GLY A 216 -15.50 -2.73 6.80
C GLY A 216 -14.85 -4.06 6.46
N THR A 217 -13.55 -4.18 6.65
CA THR A 217 -12.79 -5.41 6.37
C THR A 217 -13.26 -6.56 7.26
N GLU A 218 -13.37 -6.33 8.58
CA GLU A 218 -13.87 -7.34 9.52
C GLU A 218 -15.28 -7.80 9.14
N ARG A 219 -16.20 -6.84 8.92
CA ARG A 219 -17.59 -7.14 8.56
C ARG A 219 -17.69 -7.99 7.29
N ILE A 220 -16.88 -7.68 6.27
CA ILE A 220 -16.83 -8.44 5.03
C ILE A 220 -16.25 -9.83 5.29
N ALA A 221 -15.06 -9.90 5.91
CA ALA A 221 -14.37 -11.17 6.17
C ALA A 221 -15.25 -12.16 6.95
N ARG A 222 -15.92 -11.70 8.00
CA ARG A 222 -16.88 -12.49 8.79
C ARG A 222 -18.07 -12.95 7.96
N LYS A 223 -18.67 -12.05 7.16
CA LYS A 223 -19.85 -12.36 6.33
C LYS A 223 -19.57 -13.41 5.27
N VAL A 224 -18.38 -13.40 4.68
CA VAL A 224 -18.01 -14.31 3.60
C VAL A 224 -17.18 -15.51 4.05
N GLY A 225 -16.80 -15.58 5.33
CA GLY A 225 -16.01 -16.70 5.89
C GLY A 225 -14.57 -16.74 5.42
N HIS A 226 -13.94 -15.59 5.20
CA HIS A 226 -12.52 -15.53 4.87
C HIS A 226 -11.64 -15.82 6.09
N ALA A 227 -10.54 -16.55 5.90
CA ALA A 227 -9.46 -16.59 6.86
C ALA A 227 -8.79 -15.21 6.94
N VAL A 228 -8.46 -14.76 8.15
CA VAL A 228 -7.93 -13.42 8.37
C VAL A 228 -6.45 -13.51 8.72
N PHE A 229 -5.64 -12.75 7.99
CA PHE A 229 -4.20 -12.60 8.20
C PHE A 229 -3.84 -11.15 8.46
N TYR A 230 -2.80 -10.93 9.26
CA TYR A 230 -2.15 -9.63 9.39
C TYR A 230 -0.75 -9.70 8.76
N MET A 231 -0.44 -8.75 7.89
CA MET A 231 0.85 -8.64 7.26
C MET A 231 1.73 -7.66 8.05
N ASP A 232 2.64 -8.20 8.86
CA ASP A 232 3.68 -7.43 9.52
C ASP A 232 4.78 -7.08 8.50
N VAL A 233 4.93 -5.79 8.19
CA VAL A 233 5.91 -5.29 7.23
C VAL A 233 7.11 -4.75 7.99
N ARG A 234 8.32 -5.18 7.62
CA ARG A 234 9.57 -4.75 8.25
C ARG A 234 10.56 -4.26 7.20
N ARG A 235 11.23 -3.15 7.49
CA ARG A 235 12.40 -2.70 6.73
C ARG A 235 13.63 -3.43 7.27
N ILE A 236 14.41 -4.03 6.37
CA ILE A 236 15.66 -4.73 6.67
C ILE A 236 16.82 -4.04 5.99
#